data_d38e853ea5d0e4bf23be13908a76b528
#
_entry.id   d38e853ea5d0e4bf23be13908a76b528
#
_cell.length_a   1.000
_cell.length_b   1.000
_cell.length_c   1.000
_cell.angle_alpha   90.00
_cell.angle_beta   90.00
_cell.angle_gamma   90.00
#
_symmetry.space_group_name_H-M   'P 1'
#
loop_
_entity.id
_entity.type
_entity.pdbx_description
1 polymer ?
#
loop_
_entity_poly.entity_id
_entity_poly.type
_entity_poly.pdbx_seq_one_letter_code
_entity_poly.pdbx_strand_id
1 'polypeptide(L)'
;MPRPFLIPFLLAQTACTSVLWNGGIYDADRAIQTQRQITRTQSDTIHAISQIPRHANPQLSGSLILQGEHYWYAIHPSVSQDLAATLRAPLPQPYRIVQPYSGAPQPSLRILITDQNHFISNFCLDYIARSNPTEPSEQTTLAQLKFQPQATPNHYRKCIATTGTVYHTPPSNSTSHTLPQPIAAELVFEEKKVSISRRKLTRNVLFTPLALAADITSGMVMMPVLLISDLF
;
A
#
# COMPACT_ATOMS: atom_id res chain seq x y z
N MET A 1 40.21 23.97 -4.62
CA MET A 1 39.01 23.44 -3.93
C MET A 1 37.80 23.90 -4.72
N PRO A 2 37.02 23.05 -5.39
CA PRO A 2 35.84 23.47 -6.14
C PRO A 2 34.74 23.85 -5.16
N ARG A 3 34.19 25.04 -5.29
CA ARG A 3 33.18 25.63 -4.43
C ARG A 3 31.83 25.00 -4.69
N PRO A 4 31.03 24.61 -3.65
CA PRO A 4 29.74 23.92 -3.76
C PRO A 4 28.57 24.84 -4.20
N PHE A 5 28.85 26.04 -4.71
CA PHE A 5 27.85 27.06 -5.04
C PHE A 5 27.16 26.88 -6.40
N LEU A 6 27.65 26.03 -7.29
CA LEU A 6 27.04 25.83 -8.62
C LEU A 6 25.80 24.95 -8.63
N ILE A 7 25.59 24.11 -7.63
CA ILE A 7 24.49 23.14 -7.59
C ILE A 7 23.11 23.79 -7.31
N PRO A 8 22.94 24.72 -6.33
CA PRO A 8 21.65 25.38 -6.10
C PRO A 8 21.23 26.29 -7.26
N PHE A 9 22.18 26.81 -8.03
CA PHE A 9 21.92 27.69 -9.14
C PHE A 9 21.28 26.96 -10.35
N LEU A 10 21.72 25.74 -10.64
CA LEU A 10 21.14 24.90 -11.69
C LEU A 10 19.70 24.47 -11.36
N LEU A 11 19.36 24.31 -10.09
CA LEU A 11 18.02 23.92 -9.64
C LEU A 11 17.00 25.08 -9.75
N ALA A 12 17.43 26.32 -9.63
CA ALA A 12 16.57 27.50 -9.74
C ALA A 12 16.14 27.79 -11.20
N GLN A 13 16.92 27.34 -12.19
CA GLN A 13 16.69 27.64 -13.62
C GLN A 13 15.59 26.81 -14.27
N THR A 14 15.09 25.76 -13.62
CA THR A 14 14.04 24.89 -14.19
C THR A 14 12.63 25.25 -13.72
N ALA A 15 12.46 26.35 -13.00
CA ALA A 15 11.22 26.67 -12.31
C ALA A 15 10.04 26.95 -13.29
N CYS A 16 10.23 27.78 -14.32
CA CYS A 16 9.14 28.14 -15.23
C CYS A 16 8.71 26.96 -16.11
N THR A 17 9.67 26.21 -16.64
CA THR A 17 9.38 25.01 -17.44
C THR A 17 8.73 23.93 -16.58
N SER A 18 9.18 23.74 -15.35
CA SER A 18 8.57 22.79 -14.39
C SER A 18 7.13 23.20 -14.05
N VAL A 19 6.86 24.48 -13.81
CA VAL A 19 5.51 24.98 -13.52
C VAL A 19 4.59 24.74 -14.73
N LEU A 20 5.07 24.98 -15.95
CA LEU A 20 4.28 24.78 -17.17
C LEU A 20 3.86 23.32 -17.36
N TRP A 21 4.75 22.35 -17.07
CA TRP A 21 4.50 20.92 -17.33
C TRP A 21 3.87 20.18 -16.14
N ASN A 22 4.20 20.54 -14.92
CA ASN A 22 3.72 19.86 -13.72
C ASN A 22 2.52 20.55 -13.08
N GLY A 23 2.07 21.70 -13.61
CA GLY A 23 1.15 22.61 -12.90
C GLY A 23 1.90 23.38 -11.80
N GLY A 24 1.52 24.58 -11.52
CA GLY A 24 2.07 25.34 -10.41
C GLY A 24 1.66 24.75 -9.04
N ILE A 25 2.13 25.34 -7.96
CA ILE A 25 1.75 24.96 -6.57
C ILE A 25 0.23 24.96 -6.39
N TYR A 26 -0.49 25.78 -7.16
CA TYR A 26 -1.95 25.96 -7.10
C TYR A 26 -2.70 25.25 -8.24
N ASP A 27 -2.03 24.74 -9.28
CA ASP A 27 -2.64 24.06 -10.41
C ASP A 27 -2.26 22.58 -10.40
N ALA A 28 -3.09 21.76 -9.71
CA ALA A 28 -2.96 20.31 -9.71
C ALA A 28 -3.31 19.66 -11.06
N ASP A 29 -3.74 20.45 -12.06
CA ASP A 29 -4.27 19.99 -13.32
C ASP A 29 -3.16 19.86 -14.38
N ARG A 30 -2.48 18.72 -14.39
CA ARG A 30 -1.42 18.38 -15.33
C ARG A 30 -1.97 18.03 -16.72
N ALA A 31 -1.17 18.27 -17.76
CA ALA A 31 -1.52 17.85 -19.14
C ALA A 31 -1.64 16.32 -19.27
N ILE A 32 -0.86 15.59 -18.50
CA ILE A 32 -0.91 14.13 -18.38
C ILE A 32 -1.22 13.80 -16.93
N GLN A 33 -2.37 13.16 -16.72
CA GLN A 33 -2.82 12.74 -15.40
C GLN A 33 -2.89 11.22 -15.36
N THR A 34 -2.31 10.63 -14.33
CA THR A 34 -2.46 9.21 -14.02
C THR A 34 -3.40 9.10 -12.84
N GLN A 35 -4.58 8.55 -13.07
CA GLN A 35 -5.56 8.29 -12.02
C GLN A 35 -5.71 6.79 -11.84
N ARG A 36 -5.83 6.36 -10.59
CA ARG A 36 -6.26 4.99 -10.29
C ARG A 36 -7.77 4.95 -10.30
N GLN A 37 -8.32 4.03 -11.07
CA GLN A 37 -9.76 3.84 -11.18
C GLN A 37 -10.11 2.40 -10.85
N ILE A 38 -11.13 2.23 -10.00
CA ILE A 38 -11.72 0.90 -9.76
C ILE A 38 -12.43 0.49 -11.03
N THR A 39 -12.01 -0.63 -11.60
CA THR A 39 -12.58 -1.17 -12.85
C THR A 39 -13.55 -2.30 -12.57
N ARG A 40 -13.31 -3.07 -11.53
CA ARG A 40 -14.11 -4.25 -11.19
C ARG A 40 -14.06 -4.53 -9.69
N THR A 41 -15.17 -5.02 -9.16
CA THR A 41 -15.24 -5.62 -7.83
C THR A 41 -15.74 -7.05 -7.96
N GLN A 42 -15.17 -7.99 -7.22
CA GLN A 42 -15.53 -9.40 -7.24
C GLN A 42 -15.50 -9.97 -5.84
N SER A 43 -16.46 -10.83 -5.50
CA SER A 43 -16.46 -11.56 -4.24
C SER A 43 -15.67 -12.87 -4.36
N ASP A 44 -15.05 -13.28 -3.27
CA ASP A 44 -14.42 -14.59 -3.10
C ASP A 44 -14.62 -15.07 -1.65
N THR A 45 -14.40 -16.36 -1.40
CA THR A 45 -14.52 -16.95 -0.05
C THR A 45 -13.24 -17.71 0.26
N ILE A 46 -12.48 -17.24 1.24
CA ILE A 46 -11.25 -17.89 1.70
C ILE A 46 -11.65 -18.99 2.68
N HIS A 47 -11.36 -20.25 2.34
CA HIS A 47 -11.76 -21.42 3.11
C HIS A 47 -10.58 -22.17 3.73
N ALA A 48 -9.37 -21.95 3.25
CA ALA A 48 -8.21 -22.66 3.77
C ALA A 48 -6.93 -21.80 3.73
N ILE A 49 -5.96 -22.21 4.51
CA ILE A 49 -4.62 -21.64 4.53
C ILE A 49 -3.58 -22.73 4.31
N SER A 50 -2.51 -22.39 3.65
CA SER A 50 -1.35 -23.25 3.50
C SER A 50 -0.07 -22.44 3.60
N GLN A 51 1.04 -23.09 3.88
CA GLN A 51 2.34 -22.44 3.94
C GLN A 51 3.28 -23.13 2.99
N ILE A 52 3.96 -22.37 2.15
CA ILE A 52 4.94 -22.90 1.22
C ILE A 52 6.24 -23.19 1.98
N PRO A 53 6.72 -24.46 1.96
CA PRO A 53 8.01 -24.81 2.55
C PRO A 53 9.15 -23.99 1.96
N ARG A 54 10.16 -23.66 2.76
CA ARG A 54 11.29 -22.82 2.33
C ARG A 54 12.08 -23.41 1.15
N HIS A 55 11.94 -24.68 0.87
CA HIS A 55 12.67 -25.38 -0.19
C HIS A 55 11.89 -25.60 -1.48
N ALA A 56 10.59 -25.30 -1.52
CA ALA A 56 9.72 -25.64 -2.64
C ALA A 56 9.78 -24.65 -3.81
N ASN A 57 9.84 -23.36 -3.55
CA ASN A 57 9.93 -22.30 -4.55
C ASN A 57 10.65 -21.08 -3.95
N PRO A 58 11.82 -20.67 -4.48
CA PRO A 58 12.59 -19.55 -3.93
C PRO A 58 11.80 -18.23 -3.84
N GLN A 59 10.91 -17.95 -4.81
CA GLN A 59 10.14 -16.71 -4.86
C GLN A 59 8.97 -16.68 -3.85
N LEU A 60 8.43 -17.84 -3.49
CA LEU A 60 7.31 -17.98 -2.56
C LEU A 60 7.73 -18.63 -1.24
N SER A 61 9.02 -18.81 -1.03
CA SER A 61 9.58 -19.46 0.15
C SER A 61 9.10 -18.80 1.44
N GLY A 62 8.43 -19.55 2.30
CA GLY A 62 7.89 -19.07 3.57
C GLY A 62 6.60 -18.25 3.45
N SER A 63 6.05 -18.06 2.25
CA SER A 63 4.76 -17.40 2.04
C SER A 63 3.61 -18.18 2.64
N LEU A 64 2.67 -17.48 3.26
CA LEU A 64 1.36 -17.99 3.61
C LEU A 64 0.44 -17.84 2.40
N ILE A 65 -0.24 -18.91 2.05
CA ILE A 65 -1.24 -18.91 0.96
C ILE A 65 -2.62 -18.95 1.60
N LEU A 66 -3.45 -17.97 1.29
CA LEU A 66 -4.88 -18.01 1.56
C LEU A 66 -5.56 -18.60 0.32
N GLN A 67 -6.36 -19.64 0.53
CA GLN A 67 -7.05 -20.37 -0.56
C GLN A 67 -8.49 -19.91 -0.61
N GLY A 68 -8.82 -19.16 -1.67
CA GLY A 68 -10.19 -18.79 -2.01
C GLY A 68 -10.83 -19.80 -2.95
N GLU A 69 -12.11 -19.62 -3.23
CA GLU A 69 -12.87 -20.42 -4.21
C GLU A 69 -12.37 -20.18 -5.63
N HIS A 70 -12.00 -18.93 -5.94
CA HIS A 70 -11.59 -18.51 -7.28
C HIS A 70 -10.13 -18.12 -7.37
N TYR A 71 -9.50 -17.70 -6.25
CA TYR A 71 -8.17 -17.14 -6.22
C TYR A 71 -7.33 -17.69 -5.06
N TRP A 72 -6.02 -17.66 -5.26
CA TRP A 72 -5.02 -18.01 -4.28
C TRP A 72 -4.16 -16.77 -3.97
N TYR A 73 -4.07 -16.40 -2.72
CA TYR A 73 -3.41 -15.18 -2.27
C TYR A 73 -2.09 -15.54 -1.58
N ALA A 74 -0.96 -15.38 -2.28
CA ALA A 74 0.35 -15.59 -1.70
C ALA A 74 0.79 -14.32 -0.95
N ILE A 75 0.76 -14.39 0.38
CA ILE A 75 1.16 -13.29 1.26
C ILE A 75 2.69 -13.23 1.33
N HIS A 76 3.23 -12.01 1.29
CA HIS A 76 4.67 -11.78 1.38
C HIS A 76 5.26 -12.42 2.64
N PRO A 77 6.44 -13.08 2.59
CA PRO A 77 7.04 -13.82 3.70
C PRO A 77 7.22 -13.01 4.99
N SER A 78 7.47 -11.70 4.89
CA SER A 78 7.67 -10.83 6.05
C SER A 78 6.49 -10.77 7.02
N VAL A 79 5.27 -10.98 6.53
CA VAL A 79 4.03 -10.94 7.33
C VAL A 79 3.45 -12.34 7.54
N SER A 80 3.83 -13.27 6.68
CA SER A 80 3.25 -14.62 6.62
C SER A 80 3.35 -15.38 7.92
N GLN A 81 4.50 -15.35 8.59
CA GLN A 81 4.73 -16.09 9.82
C GLN A 81 3.87 -15.56 10.98
N ASP A 82 3.78 -14.25 11.13
CA ASP A 82 3.01 -13.58 12.17
C ASP A 82 1.50 -13.79 11.98
N LEU A 83 1.03 -13.67 10.72
CA LEU A 83 -0.37 -13.94 10.38
C LEU A 83 -0.74 -15.42 10.57
N ALA A 84 0.12 -16.36 10.14
CA ALA A 84 -0.11 -17.78 10.32
C ALA A 84 -0.18 -18.17 11.81
N ALA A 85 0.71 -17.62 12.65
CA ALA A 85 0.66 -17.81 14.09
C ALA A 85 -0.66 -17.29 14.68
N THR A 86 -1.11 -16.12 14.23
CA THR A 86 -2.37 -15.52 14.67
C THR A 86 -3.57 -16.40 14.29
N LEU A 87 -3.66 -16.83 13.04
CA LEU A 87 -4.80 -17.62 12.55
C LEU A 87 -4.86 -19.04 13.13
N ARG A 88 -3.73 -19.60 13.56
CA ARG A 88 -3.65 -20.93 14.19
C ARG A 88 -3.72 -20.91 15.71
N ALA A 89 -3.77 -19.73 16.32
CA ALA A 89 -3.77 -19.62 17.77
C ALA A 89 -5.01 -20.29 18.37
N PRO A 90 -4.87 -21.11 19.43
CA PRO A 90 -5.96 -21.80 20.07
C PRO A 90 -6.74 -20.86 21.00
N LEU A 91 -7.31 -19.80 20.43
CA LEU A 91 -8.14 -18.86 21.17
C LEU A 91 -9.61 -19.33 21.16
N PRO A 92 -10.33 -19.22 22.29
CA PRO A 92 -11.68 -19.76 22.44
C PRO A 92 -12.75 -18.98 21.66
N GLN A 93 -12.45 -17.76 21.22
CA GLN A 93 -13.36 -16.92 20.45
C GLN A 93 -12.85 -16.71 19.03
N PRO A 94 -13.75 -16.58 18.04
CA PRO A 94 -13.38 -16.19 16.68
C PRO A 94 -12.96 -14.73 16.63
N TYR A 95 -12.07 -14.41 15.72
CA TYR A 95 -11.74 -13.03 15.38
C TYR A 95 -12.86 -12.38 14.58
N ARG A 96 -13.01 -11.06 14.75
CA ARG A 96 -13.85 -10.22 13.89
C ARG A 96 -12.98 -9.33 13.04
N ILE A 97 -13.26 -9.25 11.75
CA ILE A 97 -12.55 -8.33 10.86
C ILE A 97 -13.18 -6.95 11.00
N VAL A 98 -12.33 -5.94 11.21
CA VAL A 98 -12.74 -4.56 11.37
C VAL A 98 -11.86 -3.63 10.54
N GLN A 99 -12.39 -2.46 10.22
CA GLN A 99 -11.65 -1.43 9.50
C GLN A 99 -10.52 -0.84 10.38
N PRO A 100 -9.31 -0.60 9.81
CA PRO A 100 -8.14 -0.15 10.58
C PRO A 100 -8.35 1.16 11.35
N TYR A 101 -9.04 2.13 10.76
CA TYR A 101 -9.16 3.48 11.34
C TYR A 101 -10.41 3.68 12.19
N SER A 102 -11.54 3.16 11.75
CA SER A 102 -12.84 3.36 12.43
C SER A 102 -13.14 2.27 13.44
N GLY A 103 -12.54 1.08 13.30
CA GLY A 103 -12.91 -0.11 14.07
C GLY A 103 -14.30 -0.63 13.75
N ALA A 104 -14.95 -0.10 12.71
CA ALA A 104 -16.25 -0.57 12.27
C ALA A 104 -16.17 -2.03 11.78
N PRO A 105 -17.17 -2.88 12.08
CA PRO A 105 -17.23 -4.24 11.54
C PRO A 105 -17.13 -4.23 10.02
N GLN A 106 -16.31 -5.11 9.48
CA GLN A 106 -16.11 -5.28 8.05
C GLN A 106 -16.63 -6.66 7.67
N PRO A 107 -17.70 -6.75 6.85
CA PRO A 107 -18.33 -8.03 6.52
C PRO A 107 -17.43 -8.91 5.64
N SER A 108 -16.49 -8.31 4.90
CA SER A 108 -15.58 -9.01 4.01
C SER A 108 -14.17 -8.42 4.11
N LEU A 109 -13.16 -9.25 3.91
CA LEU A 109 -11.76 -8.82 3.79
C LEU A 109 -11.57 -8.09 2.46
N ARG A 110 -11.28 -6.80 2.52
CA ARG A 110 -11.05 -6.01 1.30
C ARG A 110 -9.63 -6.22 0.80
N ILE A 111 -9.50 -6.69 -0.45
CA ILE A 111 -8.24 -6.98 -1.13
C ILE A 111 -8.16 -6.10 -2.38
N LEU A 112 -7.23 -5.14 -2.36
CA LEU A 112 -6.99 -4.25 -3.48
C LEU A 112 -5.99 -4.89 -4.42
N ILE A 113 -6.42 -5.20 -5.66
CA ILE A 113 -5.57 -5.77 -6.70
C ILE A 113 -5.10 -4.65 -7.61
N THR A 114 -3.79 -4.49 -7.66
CA THR A 114 -3.11 -3.52 -8.52
C THR A 114 -2.60 -4.19 -9.80
N ASP A 115 -1.93 -3.42 -10.66
CA ASP A 115 -1.28 -3.94 -11.86
C ASP A 115 -0.42 -5.19 -11.55
N GLN A 116 -0.35 -6.15 -12.49
CA GLN A 116 0.50 -7.35 -12.39
C GLN A 116 0.10 -8.35 -11.29
N ASN A 117 -1.17 -8.42 -10.94
CA ASN A 117 -1.70 -9.35 -9.91
C ASN A 117 -1.12 -9.16 -8.50
N HIS A 118 -0.50 -8.03 -8.22
CA HIS A 118 -0.13 -7.69 -6.85
C HIS A 118 -1.35 -7.23 -6.07
N PHE A 119 -1.42 -7.63 -4.80
CA PHE A 119 -2.48 -7.16 -3.92
C PHE A 119 -1.94 -6.44 -2.68
N ILE A 120 -2.78 -5.59 -2.14
CA ILE A 120 -2.60 -4.92 -0.85
C ILE A 120 -3.89 -5.12 -0.07
N SER A 121 -3.79 -5.50 1.19
CA SER A 121 -4.93 -5.56 2.11
C SER A 121 -4.53 -5.07 3.49
N ASN A 122 -5.33 -4.15 4.03
CA ASN A 122 -5.16 -3.60 5.36
C ASN A 122 -6.44 -3.87 6.16
N PHE A 123 -6.32 -4.57 7.26
CA PHE A 123 -7.44 -4.92 8.12
C PHE A 123 -6.99 -5.06 9.56
N CYS A 124 -7.93 -5.02 10.48
CA CYS A 124 -7.65 -5.35 11.87
C CYS A 124 -8.49 -6.56 12.30
N LEU A 125 -7.92 -7.35 13.18
CA LEU A 125 -8.59 -8.44 13.84
C LEU A 125 -8.94 -7.98 15.26
N ASP A 126 -10.24 -7.96 15.56
CA ASP A 126 -10.76 -7.74 16.91
C ASP A 126 -11.03 -9.08 17.57
N TYR A 127 -10.59 -9.19 18.81
CA TYR A 127 -10.84 -10.31 19.68
C TYR A 127 -11.51 -9.83 20.95
N ILE A 128 -12.63 -10.45 21.32
CA ILE A 128 -13.39 -10.15 22.54
C ILE A 128 -13.33 -11.36 23.43
N ALA A 129 -12.58 -11.26 24.54
CA ALA A 129 -12.47 -12.33 25.51
C ALA A 129 -13.79 -12.52 26.28
N ARG A 130 -14.14 -13.78 26.59
CA ARG A 130 -15.37 -14.10 27.31
C ARG A 130 -15.30 -13.76 28.78
N SER A 131 -14.15 -14.02 29.39
CA SER A 131 -13.98 -13.92 30.84
C SER A 131 -13.66 -12.50 31.27
N ASN A 132 -14.18 -12.09 32.39
CA ASN A 132 -13.82 -10.82 33.03
C ASN A 132 -13.43 -11.13 34.51
N PRO A 133 -12.14 -11.09 34.89
CA PRO A 133 -10.98 -10.79 34.02
C PRO A 133 -10.66 -11.92 33.03
N THR A 134 -10.04 -11.57 31.89
CA THR A 134 -9.54 -12.54 30.92
C THR A 134 -8.55 -13.49 31.58
N GLU A 135 -8.63 -14.78 31.28
CA GLU A 135 -7.72 -15.78 31.83
C GLU A 135 -6.25 -15.43 31.55
N PRO A 136 -5.34 -15.63 32.51
CA PRO A 136 -3.93 -15.30 32.36
C PRO A 136 -3.27 -15.99 31.14
N SER A 137 -3.68 -17.21 30.81
CA SER A 137 -3.22 -17.96 29.64
C SER A 137 -3.63 -17.31 28.31
N GLU A 138 -4.87 -16.82 28.24
CA GLU A 138 -5.42 -16.10 27.08
C GLU A 138 -4.74 -14.75 26.91
N GLN A 139 -4.55 -13.99 28.00
CA GLN A 139 -3.80 -12.72 27.98
C GLN A 139 -2.37 -12.90 27.48
N THR A 140 -1.67 -13.93 27.96
CA THR A 140 -0.31 -14.23 27.53
C THR A 140 -0.26 -14.55 26.04
N THR A 141 -1.20 -15.35 25.55
CA THR A 141 -1.31 -15.69 24.12
C THR A 141 -1.57 -14.43 23.28
N LEU A 142 -2.50 -13.57 23.68
CA LEU A 142 -2.81 -12.33 22.98
C LEU A 142 -1.61 -11.38 22.96
N ALA A 143 -0.87 -11.27 24.06
CA ALA A 143 0.35 -10.47 24.14
C ALA A 143 1.45 -11.01 23.22
N GLN A 144 1.68 -12.34 23.19
CA GLN A 144 2.64 -12.98 22.30
C GLN A 144 2.27 -12.77 20.82
N LEU A 145 0.98 -12.77 20.50
CA LEU A 145 0.45 -12.48 19.17
C LEU A 145 0.42 -10.97 18.85
N LYS A 146 0.89 -10.11 19.77
CA LYS A 146 0.95 -8.64 19.61
C LYS A 146 -0.42 -7.97 19.49
N PHE A 147 -1.46 -8.54 20.09
CA PHE A 147 -2.73 -7.84 20.21
C PHE A 147 -2.61 -6.70 21.21
N GLN A 148 -3.19 -5.56 20.88
CA GLN A 148 -3.22 -4.37 21.73
C GLN A 148 -4.56 -4.28 22.47
N PRO A 149 -4.58 -4.09 23.81
CA PRO A 149 -5.81 -3.87 24.53
C PRO A 149 -6.47 -2.57 24.05
N GLN A 150 -7.79 -2.58 23.98
CA GLN A 150 -8.59 -1.43 23.61
C GLN A 150 -9.19 -0.76 24.86
N ALA A 151 -9.77 0.43 24.71
CA ALA A 151 -10.41 1.16 25.81
C ALA A 151 -11.59 0.37 26.44
N THR A 152 -12.27 -0.46 25.63
CA THR A 152 -13.32 -1.37 26.13
C THR A 152 -12.69 -2.58 26.82
N PRO A 153 -13.10 -2.94 28.03
CA PRO A 153 -12.58 -4.11 28.73
C PRO A 153 -12.72 -5.39 27.90
N ASN A 154 -11.74 -6.28 28.03
CA ASN A 154 -11.67 -7.58 27.34
C ASN A 154 -11.64 -7.50 25.81
N HIS A 155 -11.44 -6.33 25.26
CA HIS A 155 -11.35 -6.08 23.83
C HIS A 155 -9.89 -5.88 23.40
N TYR A 156 -9.45 -6.67 22.44
CA TYR A 156 -8.09 -6.67 21.93
C TYR A 156 -8.09 -6.54 20.42
N ARG A 157 -7.16 -5.75 19.87
CA ARG A 157 -7.05 -5.48 18.43
C ARG A 157 -5.65 -5.69 17.91
N LYS A 158 -5.55 -6.31 16.76
CA LYS A 158 -4.32 -6.41 16.00
C LYS A 158 -4.54 -5.97 14.55
N CYS A 159 -3.86 -4.91 14.12
CA CYS A 159 -3.93 -4.42 12.74
C CYS A 159 -2.79 -5.01 11.91
N ILE A 160 -3.12 -5.44 10.71
CA ILE A 160 -2.25 -6.16 9.79
C ILE A 160 -2.31 -5.48 8.44
N ALA A 161 -1.13 -5.12 7.92
CA ALA A 161 -0.95 -4.68 6.54
C ALA A 161 -0.28 -5.82 5.77
N THR A 162 -0.96 -6.32 4.75
CA THR A 162 -0.46 -7.40 3.91
C THR A 162 -0.26 -6.97 2.48
N THR A 163 0.76 -7.51 1.86
CA THR A 163 0.99 -7.42 0.42
C THR A 163 1.29 -8.81 -0.12
N GLY A 164 1.06 -9.02 -1.40
CA GLY A 164 1.34 -10.31 -2.01
C GLY A 164 0.95 -10.38 -3.48
N THR A 165 0.80 -11.60 -3.97
CA THR A 165 0.43 -11.88 -5.36
C THR A 165 -0.78 -12.78 -5.42
N VAL A 166 -1.70 -12.50 -6.34
CA VAL A 166 -2.90 -13.29 -6.62
C VAL A 166 -2.64 -14.27 -7.76
N TYR A 167 -3.06 -15.51 -7.59
CA TYR A 167 -2.96 -16.56 -8.58
C TYR A 167 -4.35 -17.14 -8.86
N HIS A 168 -4.60 -17.53 -10.12
CA HIS A 168 -5.82 -18.27 -10.53
C HIS A 168 -5.68 -19.79 -10.34
N THR A 169 -4.46 -20.28 -10.29
CA THR A 169 -4.16 -21.71 -10.09
C THR A 169 -3.28 -21.89 -8.86
N PRO A 170 -3.41 -23.01 -8.15
CA PRO A 170 -2.64 -23.23 -6.94
C PRO A 170 -1.12 -23.17 -7.23
N PRO A 171 -0.37 -22.33 -6.51
CA PRO A 171 1.07 -22.43 -6.55
C PRO A 171 1.50 -23.73 -5.86
N SER A 172 1.89 -24.72 -6.64
CA SER A 172 2.43 -26.05 -6.29
C SER A 172 2.39 -26.53 -4.82
N ASN A 173 2.12 -27.82 -4.65
CA ASN A 173 2.21 -28.70 -3.45
C ASN A 173 2.28 -28.02 -2.07
N SER A 174 1.18 -27.50 -1.59
CA SER A 174 1.04 -26.95 -0.25
C SER A 174 0.11 -27.82 0.59
N THR A 175 0.54 -28.17 1.81
CA THR A 175 -0.35 -28.77 2.82
C THR A 175 -1.39 -27.73 3.23
N SER A 176 -2.65 -28.01 2.90
CA SER A 176 -3.77 -27.12 3.19
C SER A 176 -4.36 -27.42 4.57
N HIS A 177 -4.65 -26.38 5.35
CA HIS A 177 -5.40 -26.43 6.58
C HIS A 177 -6.70 -25.64 6.38
N THR A 178 -7.82 -26.33 6.52
CA THR A 178 -9.15 -25.70 6.44
C THR A 178 -9.33 -24.72 7.60
N LEU A 179 -9.85 -23.54 7.31
CA LEU A 179 -10.19 -22.56 8.34
C LEU A 179 -11.47 -23.02 9.08
N PRO A 180 -11.53 -22.84 10.40
CA PRO A 180 -12.76 -23.14 11.20
C PRO A 180 -13.96 -22.33 10.72
N GLN A 181 -13.73 -21.12 10.25
CA GLN A 181 -14.74 -20.23 9.68
C GLN A 181 -14.22 -19.64 8.38
N PRO A 182 -14.92 -19.82 7.26
CA PRO A 182 -14.60 -19.17 5.99
C PRO A 182 -14.62 -17.64 6.11
N ILE A 183 -13.72 -16.97 5.42
CA ILE A 183 -13.60 -15.52 5.41
C ILE A 183 -14.10 -15.00 4.08
N ALA A 184 -15.17 -14.21 4.10
CA ALA A 184 -15.61 -13.50 2.90
C ALA A 184 -14.56 -12.47 2.48
N ALA A 185 -14.24 -12.41 1.20
CA ALA A 185 -13.30 -11.48 0.62
C ALA A 185 -13.94 -10.66 -0.50
N GLU A 186 -13.59 -9.40 -0.58
CA GLU A 186 -13.98 -8.47 -1.63
C GLU A 186 -12.72 -8.01 -2.37
N LEU A 187 -12.59 -8.45 -3.62
CA LEU A 187 -11.50 -8.07 -4.50
C LEU A 187 -11.87 -6.79 -5.24
N VAL A 188 -11.05 -5.77 -5.10
CA VAL A 188 -11.20 -4.49 -5.77
C VAL A 188 -10.05 -4.33 -6.75
N PHE A 189 -10.37 -4.36 -8.04
CA PHE A 189 -9.37 -4.23 -9.10
C PHE A 189 -9.18 -2.75 -9.46
N GLU A 190 -7.96 -2.26 -9.29
CA GLU A 190 -7.57 -0.92 -9.70
C GLU A 190 -6.66 -0.96 -10.93
N GLU A 191 -6.98 -0.13 -11.89
CA GLU A 191 -6.14 0.10 -13.07
C GLU A 191 -5.68 1.55 -13.12
N LYS A 192 -4.47 1.75 -13.63
CA LYS A 192 -3.96 3.09 -13.91
C LYS A 192 -4.51 3.58 -15.23
N LYS A 193 -5.37 4.58 -15.19
CA LYS A 193 -5.86 5.28 -16.36
C LYS A 193 -5.05 6.53 -16.62
N VAL A 194 -4.37 6.56 -17.75
CA VAL A 194 -3.68 7.77 -18.21
C VAL A 194 -4.66 8.63 -19.00
N SER A 195 -4.93 9.83 -18.52
CA SER A 195 -5.72 10.85 -19.19
C SER A 195 -4.82 11.94 -19.75
N ILE A 196 -4.94 12.22 -21.03
CA ILE A 196 -4.14 13.25 -21.70
C ILE A 196 -5.07 14.38 -22.16
N SER A 197 -4.88 15.55 -21.59
CA SER A 197 -5.57 16.77 -22.02
C SER A 197 -4.86 17.35 -23.26
N ARG A 198 -5.42 17.11 -24.45
CA ARG A 198 -4.86 17.62 -25.72
C ARG A 198 -4.68 19.14 -25.69
N ARG A 199 -5.67 19.88 -25.20
CA ARG A 199 -5.62 21.35 -25.08
C ARG A 199 -4.45 21.81 -24.23
N LYS A 200 -4.21 21.20 -23.08
CA LYS A 200 -3.10 21.55 -22.19
C LYS A 200 -1.77 21.12 -22.77
N LEU A 201 -1.71 19.95 -23.37
CA LEU A 201 -0.50 19.47 -24.04
C LEU A 201 -0.07 20.45 -25.13
N THR A 202 -0.99 20.84 -26.03
CA THR A 202 -0.71 21.84 -27.08
C THR A 202 -0.25 23.18 -26.51
N ARG A 203 -0.94 23.67 -25.46
CA ARG A 203 -0.53 24.90 -24.78
C ARG A 203 0.88 24.78 -24.21
N ASN A 204 1.16 23.69 -23.50
CA ASN A 204 2.48 23.48 -22.88
C ASN A 204 3.59 23.41 -23.93
N VAL A 205 3.37 22.70 -25.04
CA VAL A 205 4.33 22.64 -26.15
C VAL A 205 4.58 24.01 -26.75
N LEU A 206 3.52 24.81 -27.03
CA LEU A 206 3.64 26.15 -27.58
C LEU A 206 4.36 27.13 -26.65
N PHE A 207 4.13 27.03 -25.33
CA PHE A 207 4.73 27.95 -24.37
C PHE A 207 6.08 27.48 -23.82
N THR A 208 6.50 26.22 -24.09
CA THR A 208 7.81 25.72 -23.67
C THR A 208 9.00 26.58 -24.13
N PRO A 209 9.06 27.05 -25.40
CA PRO A 209 10.17 27.93 -25.83
C PRO A 209 10.22 29.24 -25.02
N LEU A 210 9.05 29.83 -24.71
CA LEU A 210 8.97 31.05 -23.89
C LEU A 210 9.37 30.82 -22.46
N ALA A 211 8.92 29.71 -21.84
CA ALA A 211 9.30 29.33 -20.49
C ALA A 211 10.82 29.07 -20.41
N LEU A 212 11.39 28.41 -21.41
CA LEU A 212 12.83 28.16 -21.49
C LEU A 212 13.62 29.45 -21.62
N ALA A 213 13.15 30.40 -22.46
CA ALA A 213 13.77 31.72 -22.59
C ALA A 213 13.71 32.50 -21.27
N ALA A 214 12.59 32.43 -20.52
CA ALA A 214 12.47 33.04 -19.21
C ALA A 214 13.40 32.41 -18.17
N ASP A 215 13.54 31.10 -18.17
CA ASP A 215 14.47 30.39 -17.29
C ASP A 215 15.94 30.81 -17.56
N ILE A 216 16.32 30.96 -18.82
CA ILE A 216 17.68 31.41 -19.24
C ILE A 216 17.92 32.88 -18.84
N THR A 217 16.96 33.77 -19.09
CA THR A 217 17.11 35.20 -18.77
C THR A 217 17.13 35.47 -17.29
N SER A 218 16.29 34.79 -16.50
CA SER A 218 16.32 34.89 -15.04
C SER A 218 17.64 34.42 -14.44
N GLY A 219 18.23 33.37 -15.02
CA GLY A 219 19.56 32.90 -14.66
C GLY A 219 20.66 33.92 -14.94
N MET A 220 20.62 34.59 -16.10
CA MET A 220 21.59 35.61 -16.48
C MET A 220 21.51 36.88 -15.60
N VAL A 221 20.33 37.26 -15.16
CA VAL A 221 20.12 38.44 -14.28
C VAL A 221 20.54 38.15 -12.84
N MET A 222 20.27 36.96 -12.34
CA MET A 222 20.61 36.59 -10.95
C MET A 222 22.11 36.35 -10.75
N MET A 223 22.84 35.95 -11.78
CA MET A 223 24.28 35.65 -11.68
C MET A 223 25.13 36.85 -11.25
N PRO A 224 24.99 38.06 -11.83
CA PRO A 224 25.72 39.25 -11.41
C PRO A 224 25.42 39.66 -9.97
N VAL A 225 24.14 39.54 -9.54
CA VAL A 225 23.70 39.93 -8.18
C VAL A 225 24.36 39.06 -7.10
N LEU A 226 24.48 37.75 -7.36
CA LEU A 226 25.15 36.84 -6.42
C LEU A 226 26.66 37.03 -6.39
N LEU A 227 27.29 37.38 -7.52
CA LEU A 227 28.71 37.69 -7.59
C LEU A 227 29.06 39.00 -6.88
N ILE A 228 28.17 39.97 -6.83
CA ILE A 228 28.36 41.25 -6.13
C ILE A 228 28.15 41.06 -4.61
N SER A 229 27.23 40.21 -4.17
CA SER A 229 26.97 39.94 -2.76
C SER A 229 28.11 39.21 -2.05
N ASP A 230 28.98 38.52 -2.78
CA ASP A 230 30.22 37.87 -2.22
C ASP A 230 31.40 38.82 -2.15
N LEU A 231 31.30 40.09 -2.58
CA LEU A 231 32.36 41.09 -2.62
C LEU A 231 32.24 42.12 -1.47
N PHE A 232 31.17 42.07 -0.70
CA PHE A 232 30.91 42.88 0.49
C PHE A 232 30.65 41.95 1.70
#